data_2cb2694f7bcc4fbacc1f670094d24f65
#
_entry.id   2cb2694f7bcc4fbacc1f670094d24f65
#
_cell.length_a   1.000
_cell.length_b   1.000
_cell.length_c   1.000
_cell.angle_alpha   90.00
_cell.angle_beta   90.00
_cell.angle_gamma   90.00
#
_symmetry.space_group_name_H-M   'P 1'
#
loop_
_entity.id
_entity.type
_entity.pdbx_description
1 polymer ?
#
loop_
_entity_poly.entity_id
_entity_poly.type
_entity_poly.pdbx_seq_one_letter_code
_entity_poly.pdbx_strand_id
1 'polypeptide(L)'
;QQFIHVFEPSDDGQTRGANKFLSVMEQVHMLSKLQNTKLQNAIVNAMYAATIESEVGSEDAFSIIGSDDGMDNLQKYMTLIADYHEGTNIRMNGVKIPHLMPGESLNLKTSANSDNGFADLEAAILRYIAAGIGTSYEQLSRDYSKVNYSSGRLSMMENWRHFMGKRKVIASRYASMIFALVLEEMIDRKWVTLPRGANRNFYEGKGAWCNAEW
;
A
#
# COMPACT_ATOMS: atom_id res chain seq x y z
N GLN A 1 10.86 32.00 -25.79
CA GLN A 1 10.50 30.77 -25.06
C GLN A 1 8.98 30.67 -25.01
N GLN A 2 8.42 29.61 -25.56
CA GLN A 2 6.99 29.32 -25.47
C GLN A 2 6.76 28.38 -24.28
N PHE A 3 5.72 28.68 -23.50
CA PHE A 3 5.37 27.90 -22.32
C PHE A 3 3.99 27.29 -22.53
N ILE A 4 3.88 25.96 -22.46
CA ILE A 4 2.64 25.22 -22.58
C ILE A 4 2.22 24.74 -21.20
N HIS A 5 1.10 25.25 -20.68
CA HIS A 5 0.54 24.83 -19.41
C HIS A 5 -0.76 24.05 -19.67
N VAL A 6 -0.72 22.75 -19.37
CA VAL A 6 -1.87 21.85 -19.56
C VAL A 6 -2.28 21.27 -18.21
N PHE A 7 -3.50 21.49 -17.81
CA PHE A 7 -4.10 20.90 -16.62
C PHE A 7 -5.60 20.65 -16.81
N GLU A 8 -6.19 19.87 -15.95
CA GLU A 8 -7.62 19.61 -15.91
C GLU A 8 -8.21 20.42 -14.76
N PRO A 9 -9.00 21.45 -15.01
CA PRO A 9 -9.64 22.24 -13.97
C PRO A 9 -10.72 21.41 -13.28
N SER A 10 -10.77 21.44 -11.97
CA SER A 10 -11.82 20.85 -11.15
C SER A 10 -12.87 21.90 -10.75
N ASP A 11 -12.44 23.16 -10.62
CA ASP A 11 -13.27 24.29 -10.20
C ASP A 11 -13.07 25.52 -11.10
N ASP A 12 -14.04 26.40 -11.12
CA ASP A 12 -13.97 27.66 -11.82
C ASP A 12 -12.90 28.58 -11.22
N GLY A 13 -12.09 29.19 -12.07
CA GLY A 13 -10.99 30.08 -11.66
C GLY A 13 -9.71 29.38 -11.24
N GLN A 14 -9.64 28.08 -11.32
CA GLN A 14 -8.42 27.30 -11.00
C GLN A 14 -7.31 27.57 -12.05
N THR A 15 -6.12 27.97 -11.55
CA THR A 15 -4.95 28.26 -12.40
C THR A 15 -3.95 27.11 -12.47
N ARG A 16 -4.10 26.09 -11.62
CA ARG A 16 -3.22 24.90 -11.56
C ARG A 16 -4.06 23.65 -11.38
N GLY A 17 -3.58 22.54 -11.93
CA GLY A 17 -4.20 21.23 -11.73
C GLY A 17 -4.11 20.75 -10.30
N ALA A 18 -5.15 20.10 -9.79
CA ALA A 18 -5.14 19.39 -8.52
C ALA A 18 -4.71 17.94 -8.73
N ASN A 19 -3.99 17.39 -7.75
CA ASN A 19 -3.63 15.97 -7.76
C ASN A 19 -4.88 15.13 -7.48
N LYS A 20 -5.18 14.16 -8.32
CA LYS A 20 -6.33 13.25 -8.13
C LYS A 20 -6.23 12.38 -6.88
N PHE A 21 -5.02 12.12 -6.42
CA PHE A 21 -4.80 11.39 -5.17
C PHE A 21 -5.17 12.20 -3.92
N LEU A 22 -5.41 13.51 -4.04
CA LEU A 22 -5.73 14.35 -2.89
C LEU A 22 -6.96 13.85 -2.13
N SER A 23 -8.00 13.42 -2.86
CA SER A 23 -9.25 12.90 -2.27
C SER A 23 -9.09 11.57 -1.53
N VAL A 24 -8.04 10.81 -1.83
CA VAL A 24 -7.81 9.46 -1.28
C VAL A 24 -6.48 9.32 -0.54
N MET A 25 -5.77 10.42 -0.35
CA MET A 25 -4.43 10.41 0.27
C MET A 25 -4.47 9.88 1.71
N GLU A 26 -5.50 10.23 2.46
CA GLU A 26 -5.68 9.73 3.82
C GLU A 26 -5.87 8.22 3.85
N GLN A 27 -6.67 7.67 2.94
CA GLN A 27 -6.93 6.24 2.81
C GLN A 27 -5.68 5.47 2.39
N VAL A 28 -4.86 6.03 1.51
CA VAL A 28 -3.56 5.45 1.12
C VAL A 28 -2.63 5.39 2.33
N HIS A 29 -2.60 6.46 3.13
CA HIS A 29 -1.80 6.49 4.36
C HIS A 29 -2.31 5.48 5.40
N MET A 30 -3.64 5.39 5.58
CA MET A 30 -4.27 4.40 6.46
C MET A 30 -3.97 2.97 6.03
N LEU A 31 -4.01 2.68 4.74
CA LEU A 31 -3.68 1.36 4.19
C LEU A 31 -2.24 0.96 4.52
N SER A 32 -1.28 1.87 4.30
CA SER A 32 0.12 1.63 4.63
C SER A 32 0.32 1.38 6.13
N LYS A 33 -0.34 2.17 6.99
CA LYS A 33 -0.30 1.99 8.44
C LYS A 33 -0.91 0.66 8.87
N LEU A 34 -2.04 0.28 8.28
CA LEU A 34 -2.72 -0.99 8.54
C LEU A 34 -1.82 -2.19 8.22
N GLN A 35 -1.20 -2.20 7.03
CA GLN A 35 -0.28 -3.25 6.61
C GLN A 35 0.95 -3.34 7.52
N ASN A 36 1.55 -2.22 7.88
CA ASN A 36 2.68 -2.18 8.81
C ASN A 36 2.30 -2.68 10.20
N THR A 37 1.15 -2.28 10.72
CA THR A 37 0.66 -2.74 12.03
C THR A 37 0.39 -4.24 12.01
N LYS A 38 -0.19 -4.77 10.94
CA LYS A 38 -0.43 -6.21 10.79
C LYS A 38 0.87 -6.99 10.75
N LEU A 39 1.86 -6.51 10.00
CA LEU A 39 3.19 -7.12 9.95
C LEU A 39 3.86 -7.10 11.33
N GLN A 40 3.82 -5.97 12.04
CA GLN A 40 4.36 -5.87 13.40
C GLN A 40 3.65 -6.84 14.36
N ASN A 41 2.32 -6.92 14.31
CA ASN A 41 1.56 -7.88 15.11
C ASN A 41 1.93 -9.32 14.79
N ALA A 42 2.15 -9.68 13.53
CA ALA A 42 2.60 -11.01 13.13
C ALA A 42 3.98 -11.32 13.68
N ILE A 43 4.91 -10.36 13.64
CA ILE A 43 6.26 -10.50 14.21
C ILE A 43 6.19 -10.66 15.74
N VAL A 44 5.42 -9.81 16.42
CA VAL A 44 5.25 -9.88 17.89
C VAL A 44 4.62 -11.21 18.28
N ASN A 45 3.55 -11.64 17.59
CA ASN A 45 2.92 -12.93 17.85
C ASN A 45 3.87 -14.11 17.62
N ALA A 46 4.74 -14.03 16.61
CA ALA A 46 5.77 -15.05 16.37
C ALA A 46 6.84 -15.08 17.48
N MET A 47 7.14 -13.91 18.09
CA MET A 47 8.14 -13.81 19.17
C MET A 47 7.56 -14.21 20.53
N TYR A 48 6.28 -13.91 20.80
CA TYR A 48 5.62 -14.14 22.10
C TYR A 48 4.62 -15.30 22.07
N ALA A 49 4.74 -16.19 21.12
CA ALA A 49 3.87 -17.36 21.03
C ALA A 49 4.00 -18.34 22.22
N ALA A 50 4.99 -18.13 23.09
CA ALA A 50 5.26 -18.99 24.22
C ALA A 50 5.30 -18.17 25.53
N THR A 51 4.36 -18.41 26.44
CA THR A 51 4.42 -17.94 27.82
C THR A 51 4.67 -19.14 28.74
N ILE A 52 5.59 -18.97 29.67
CA ILE A 52 5.86 -19.96 30.68
C ILE A 52 4.95 -19.63 31.87
N GLU A 53 4.04 -20.53 32.21
CA GLU A 53 3.19 -20.44 33.39
C GLU A 53 3.76 -21.39 34.44
N SER A 54 4.13 -20.87 35.62
CA SER A 54 4.57 -21.66 36.75
C SER A 54 3.42 -21.82 37.73
N GLU A 55 2.98 -23.04 37.95
CA GLU A 55 2.05 -23.38 39.02
C GLU A 55 2.83 -23.53 40.35
N VAL A 56 3.31 -22.43 40.86
CA VAL A 56 3.69 -22.44 42.32
C VAL A 56 2.36 -22.34 43.06
N GLY A 57 1.97 -23.41 43.72
CA GLY A 57 0.76 -23.44 44.55
C GLY A 57 0.77 -22.27 45.52
N SER A 58 -0.37 -21.55 45.59
CA SER A 58 -0.50 -20.38 46.46
C SER A 58 -0.17 -20.67 47.92
N GLU A 59 -0.36 -21.91 48.36
CA GLU A 59 -0.03 -22.37 49.69
C GLU A 59 1.48 -22.49 49.95
N ASP A 60 2.26 -22.93 48.96
CA ASP A 60 3.72 -23.00 49.03
C ASP A 60 4.36 -21.62 49.00
N ALA A 61 3.83 -20.70 48.17
CA ALA A 61 4.25 -19.31 48.14
C ALA A 61 3.97 -18.59 49.48
N PHE A 62 2.81 -18.85 50.10
CA PHE A 62 2.46 -18.28 51.41
C PHE A 62 3.32 -18.85 52.54
N SER A 63 3.69 -20.12 52.49
CA SER A 63 4.57 -20.73 53.50
C SER A 63 5.99 -20.17 53.42
N ILE A 64 6.46 -19.81 52.23
CA ILE A 64 7.78 -19.20 52.01
C ILE A 64 7.82 -17.75 52.51
N ILE A 65 6.72 -16.99 52.31
CA ILE A 65 6.61 -15.58 52.71
C ILE A 65 6.33 -15.40 54.19
N GLY A 66 5.71 -16.40 54.86
CA GLY A 66 5.31 -16.31 56.26
C GLY A 66 6.41 -16.64 57.28
N SER A 67 7.63 -16.97 56.86
CA SER A 67 8.78 -17.18 57.76
C SER A 67 9.62 -15.89 57.89
N ASP A 68 10.27 -15.70 59.03
CA ASP A 68 11.10 -14.50 59.36
C ASP A 68 12.20 -14.24 58.29
N ASP A 69 12.60 -15.26 57.53
CA ASP A 69 13.56 -15.22 56.42
C ASP A 69 12.86 -15.32 55.02
N GLY A 70 11.57 -15.13 54.94
CA GLY A 70 10.74 -15.39 53.74
C GLY A 70 11.15 -14.56 52.55
N MET A 71 11.51 -13.30 52.72
CA MET A 71 11.94 -12.40 51.64
C MET A 71 13.31 -12.81 51.09
N ASP A 72 14.24 -13.28 51.90
CA ASP A 72 15.57 -13.73 51.46
C ASP A 72 15.48 -15.08 50.70
N ASN A 73 14.60 -15.96 51.16
CA ASN A 73 14.33 -17.22 50.49
C ASN A 73 13.59 -17.05 49.15
N LEU A 74 12.64 -16.09 49.05
CA LEU A 74 11.97 -15.74 47.81
C LEU A 74 12.97 -15.18 46.81
N GLN A 75 13.87 -14.31 47.25
CA GLN A 75 14.88 -13.72 46.38
C GLN A 75 15.90 -14.76 45.90
N LYS A 76 16.31 -15.70 46.73
CA LYS A 76 17.14 -16.85 46.35
C LYS A 76 16.44 -17.77 45.35
N TYR A 77 15.14 -18.03 45.53
CA TYR A 77 14.33 -18.83 44.60
C TYR A 77 14.17 -18.15 43.24
N MET A 78 13.85 -16.85 43.22
CA MET A 78 13.76 -16.07 41.98
C MET A 78 15.10 -16.00 41.22
N THR A 79 16.21 -15.87 41.94
CA THR A 79 17.55 -15.88 41.36
C THR A 79 17.89 -17.25 40.76
N LEU A 80 17.52 -18.33 41.43
CA LEU A 80 17.73 -19.70 40.97
C LEU A 80 16.89 -20.01 39.70
N ILE A 81 15.66 -19.53 39.63
CA ILE A 81 14.80 -19.63 38.41
C ILE A 81 15.43 -18.84 37.27
N ALA A 82 15.86 -17.60 37.52
CA ALA A 82 16.47 -16.75 36.52
C ALA A 82 17.76 -17.38 35.96
N ASP A 83 18.59 -17.90 36.83
CA ASP A 83 19.87 -18.55 36.47
C ASP A 83 19.66 -19.85 35.70
N TYR A 84 18.62 -20.61 36.05
CA TYR A 84 18.23 -21.83 35.34
C TYR A 84 17.75 -21.52 33.91
N HIS A 85 16.91 -20.49 33.72
CA HIS A 85 16.43 -20.08 32.40
C HIS A 85 17.54 -19.43 31.57
N GLU A 86 18.53 -18.78 32.17
CA GLU A 86 19.65 -18.17 31.45
C GLU A 86 20.68 -19.22 30.99
N GLY A 87 20.94 -20.24 31.82
CA GLY A 87 21.93 -21.26 31.54
C GLY A 87 21.52 -22.39 30.59
N THR A 88 20.21 -22.69 30.48
CA THR A 88 19.72 -23.93 29.85
C THR A 88 18.97 -23.69 28.53
N ASN A 89 19.06 -22.49 27.94
CA ASN A 89 18.39 -22.18 26.68
C ASN A 89 19.04 -22.91 25.49
N ILE A 90 18.34 -23.89 24.94
CA ILE A 90 18.73 -24.58 23.71
C ILE A 90 18.35 -23.69 22.51
N ARG A 91 19.35 -23.26 21.75
CA ARG A 91 19.11 -22.53 20.48
C ARG A 91 19.06 -23.52 19.33
N MET A 92 17.92 -23.61 18.67
CA MET A 92 17.74 -24.43 17.49
C MET A 92 17.25 -23.52 16.34
N ASN A 93 18.04 -23.33 15.30
CA ASN A 93 17.76 -22.45 14.15
C ASN A 93 17.36 -21.01 14.49
N GLY A 94 17.96 -20.42 15.52
CA GLY A 94 17.67 -19.03 15.92
C GLY A 94 16.45 -18.87 16.85
N VAL A 95 15.72 -19.95 17.12
CA VAL A 95 14.62 -19.97 18.10
C VAL A 95 15.17 -20.43 19.44
N LYS A 96 14.94 -19.62 20.49
CA LYS A 96 15.20 -20.03 21.87
C LYS A 96 14.09 -20.97 22.32
N ILE A 97 14.42 -22.21 22.63
CA ILE A 97 13.49 -23.16 23.26
C ILE A 97 13.75 -23.08 24.76
N PRO A 98 12.81 -22.58 25.57
CA PRO A 98 12.98 -22.53 27.01
C PRO A 98 12.93 -23.96 27.57
N HIS A 99 13.88 -24.31 28.40
CA HIS A 99 13.84 -25.54 29.16
C HIS A 99 13.02 -25.29 30.44
N LEU A 100 11.95 -26.03 30.60
CA LEU A 100 10.97 -25.85 31.67
C LEU A 100 11.43 -26.57 32.94
N MET A 101 11.23 -25.94 34.10
CA MET A 101 11.39 -26.59 35.40
C MET A 101 10.21 -27.54 35.68
N PRO A 102 10.38 -28.54 36.55
CA PRO A 102 9.28 -29.36 37.06
C PRO A 102 8.20 -28.46 37.70
N GLY A 103 6.96 -28.51 37.20
CA GLY A 103 5.85 -27.65 37.62
C GLY A 103 5.60 -26.44 36.74
N GLU A 104 6.44 -26.18 35.73
CA GLU A 104 6.18 -25.14 34.72
C GLU A 104 5.50 -25.74 33.49
N SER A 105 4.54 -25.05 32.98
CA SER A 105 3.84 -25.40 31.71
C SER A 105 4.07 -24.33 30.66
N LEU A 106 4.36 -24.77 29.43
CA LEU A 106 4.47 -23.87 28.28
C LEU A 106 3.07 -23.67 27.68
N ASN A 107 2.53 -22.47 27.84
CA ASN A 107 1.26 -22.13 27.24
C ASN A 107 1.51 -21.39 25.93
N LEU A 108 1.28 -22.06 24.81
CA LEU A 108 1.35 -21.47 23.47
C LEU A 108 0.05 -20.71 23.21
N LYS A 109 0.01 -19.45 23.58
CA LYS A 109 -1.14 -18.58 23.22
C LYS A 109 -1.01 -18.18 21.75
N THR A 110 -1.49 -19.03 20.84
CA THR A 110 -1.73 -18.60 19.49
C THR A 110 -2.89 -17.59 19.52
N SER A 111 -2.59 -16.36 19.10
CA SER A 111 -3.63 -15.37 18.92
C SER A 111 -4.56 -15.83 17.78
N ALA A 112 -5.56 -16.64 18.15
CA ALA A 112 -6.56 -17.18 17.22
C ALA A 112 -7.39 -16.08 16.51
N ASN A 113 -7.21 -14.82 16.89
CA ASN A 113 -8.03 -13.70 16.45
C ASN A 113 -7.31 -12.73 15.50
N SER A 114 -6.12 -13.08 14.98
CA SER A 114 -5.32 -12.11 14.23
C SER A 114 -5.78 -11.88 12.78
N ASP A 115 -6.65 -12.73 12.22
CA ASP A 115 -7.03 -12.68 10.80
C ASP A 115 -8.48 -12.32 10.50
N ASN A 116 -9.35 -12.21 11.53
CA ASN A 116 -10.75 -11.90 11.29
C ASN A 116 -10.92 -10.48 10.74
N GLY A 117 -11.20 -10.40 9.43
CA GLY A 117 -11.62 -9.18 8.75
C GLY A 117 -10.50 -8.30 8.18
N PHE A 118 -9.22 -8.66 8.33
CA PHE A 118 -8.13 -7.85 7.74
C PHE A 118 -8.24 -7.78 6.22
N ALA A 119 -8.41 -8.91 5.54
CA ALA A 119 -8.53 -8.96 4.08
C ALA A 119 -9.76 -8.19 3.57
N ASP A 120 -10.87 -8.26 4.28
CA ASP A 120 -12.09 -7.53 3.91
C ASP A 120 -11.92 -6.02 4.12
N LEU A 121 -11.27 -5.60 5.22
CA LEU A 121 -10.97 -4.20 5.48
C LEU A 121 -9.98 -3.65 4.46
N GLU A 122 -8.90 -4.37 4.16
CA GLU A 122 -7.94 -4.00 3.12
C GLU A 122 -8.62 -3.85 1.76
N ALA A 123 -9.46 -4.81 1.38
CA ALA A 123 -10.23 -4.77 0.15
C ALA A 123 -11.21 -3.59 0.13
N ALA A 124 -11.85 -3.24 1.25
CA ALA A 124 -12.73 -2.07 1.34
C ALA A 124 -11.97 -0.76 1.13
N ILE A 125 -10.81 -0.61 1.76
CA ILE A 125 -9.95 0.58 1.59
C ILE A 125 -9.45 0.68 0.15
N LEU A 126 -9.02 -0.43 -0.46
CA LEU A 126 -8.58 -0.47 -1.86
C LEU A 126 -9.71 -0.11 -2.84
N ARG A 127 -10.96 -0.55 -2.58
CA ARG A 127 -12.13 -0.14 -3.38
C ARG A 127 -12.38 1.35 -3.29
N TYR A 128 -12.25 1.94 -2.11
CA TYR A 128 -12.41 3.37 -1.92
C TYR A 128 -11.32 4.17 -2.68
N ILE A 129 -10.07 3.74 -2.59
CA ILE A 129 -8.95 4.33 -3.32
C ILE A 129 -9.17 4.21 -4.82
N ALA A 130 -9.57 3.04 -5.31
CA ALA A 130 -9.84 2.80 -6.72
C ALA A 130 -10.94 3.73 -7.26
N ALA A 131 -12.04 3.88 -6.52
CA ALA A 131 -13.13 4.78 -6.87
C ALA A 131 -12.68 6.24 -6.94
N GLY A 132 -11.86 6.71 -5.99
CA GLY A 132 -11.35 8.08 -5.98
C GLY A 132 -10.37 8.41 -7.11
N ILE A 133 -9.61 7.42 -7.57
CA ILE A 133 -8.70 7.56 -8.72
C ILE A 133 -9.46 7.43 -10.05
N GLY A 134 -10.62 6.77 -10.04
CA GLY A 134 -11.44 6.48 -11.22
C GLY A 134 -10.99 5.20 -11.96
N THR A 135 -10.56 4.19 -11.19
CA THR A 135 -10.22 2.85 -11.68
C THR A 135 -11.06 1.81 -10.95
N SER A 136 -11.17 0.59 -11.50
CA SER A 136 -11.81 -0.49 -10.78
C SER A 136 -10.88 -1.12 -9.74
N TYR A 137 -11.47 -1.74 -8.72
CA TYR A 137 -10.74 -2.49 -7.68
C TYR A 137 -9.84 -3.57 -8.27
N GLU A 138 -10.35 -4.32 -9.24
CA GLU A 138 -9.64 -5.43 -9.88
C GLU A 138 -8.38 -4.96 -10.63
N GLN A 139 -8.43 -3.78 -11.22
CA GLN A 139 -7.25 -3.21 -11.88
C GLN A 139 -6.23 -2.67 -10.89
N LEU A 140 -6.68 -2.10 -9.79
CA LEU A 140 -5.78 -1.58 -8.75
C LEU A 140 -5.11 -2.71 -7.98
N SER A 141 -5.89 -3.69 -7.50
CA SER A 141 -5.41 -4.81 -6.69
C SER A 141 -4.79 -5.95 -7.50
N ARG A 142 -5.11 -6.05 -8.80
CA ARG A 142 -4.81 -7.20 -9.66
C ARG A 142 -5.46 -8.51 -9.20
N ASP A 143 -6.45 -8.41 -8.33
CA ASP A 143 -7.21 -9.55 -7.83
C ASP A 143 -8.47 -9.79 -8.66
N TYR A 144 -8.47 -10.83 -9.45
CA TYR A 144 -9.58 -11.28 -10.30
C TYR A 144 -10.26 -12.54 -9.76
N SER A 145 -9.95 -12.98 -8.54
CA SER A 145 -10.43 -14.23 -7.97
C SER A 145 -11.95 -14.30 -7.81
N LYS A 146 -12.60 -13.17 -7.59
CA LYS A 146 -14.04 -13.05 -7.40
C LYS A 146 -14.80 -12.54 -8.63
N VAL A 147 -14.13 -12.43 -9.78
CA VAL A 147 -14.69 -11.80 -10.98
C VAL A 147 -15.01 -12.87 -12.02
N ASN A 148 -16.22 -12.83 -12.56
CA ASN A 148 -16.58 -13.65 -13.73
C ASN A 148 -16.27 -12.89 -15.02
N TYR A 149 -16.30 -13.59 -16.17
CA TYR A 149 -15.97 -13.02 -17.48
C TYR A 149 -16.82 -11.78 -17.82
N SER A 150 -18.12 -11.82 -17.53
CA SER A 150 -19.04 -10.74 -17.87
C SER A 150 -18.78 -9.50 -17.04
N SER A 151 -18.62 -9.63 -15.72
CA SER A 151 -18.34 -8.52 -14.81
C SER A 151 -16.95 -7.93 -15.06
N GLY A 152 -15.95 -8.79 -15.30
CA GLY A 152 -14.60 -8.35 -15.65
C GLY A 152 -14.55 -7.54 -16.94
N ARG A 153 -15.28 -7.98 -17.97
CA ARG A 153 -15.39 -7.23 -19.23
C ARG A 153 -16.07 -5.88 -19.06
N LEU A 154 -17.14 -5.80 -18.27
CA LEU A 154 -17.83 -4.56 -17.97
C LEU A 154 -16.90 -3.56 -17.25
N SER A 155 -16.22 -4.01 -16.22
CA SER A 155 -15.22 -3.22 -15.48
C SER A 155 -14.11 -2.69 -16.39
N MET A 156 -13.58 -3.53 -17.29
CA MET A 156 -12.59 -3.11 -18.29
C MET A 156 -13.12 -2.05 -19.25
N MET A 157 -14.38 -2.17 -19.70
CA MET A 157 -15.00 -1.19 -20.61
C MET A 157 -15.21 0.18 -19.95
N GLU A 158 -15.59 0.19 -18.67
CA GLU A 158 -15.75 1.41 -17.90
C GLU A 158 -14.41 2.14 -17.74
N ASN A 159 -13.37 1.41 -17.30
CA ASN A 159 -12.02 1.93 -17.22
C ASN A 159 -11.49 2.43 -18.56
N TRP A 160 -11.74 1.70 -19.64
CA TRP A 160 -11.37 2.11 -20.99
C TRP A 160 -11.99 3.47 -21.36
N ARG A 161 -13.28 3.68 -21.08
CA ARG A 161 -13.94 4.97 -21.31
C ARG A 161 -13.30 6.11 -20.53
N HIS A 162 -12.99 5.86 -19.27
CA HIS A 162 -12.28 6.83 -18.40
C HIS A 162 -10.93 7.21 -19.00
N PHE A 163 -10.10 6.23 -19.36
CA PHE A 163 -8.79 6.47 -19.95
C PHE A 163 -8.86 7.14 -21.32
N MET A 164 -9.83 6.77 -22.14
CA MET A 164 -10.06 7.44 -23.44
C MET A 164 -10.43 8.92 -23.27
N GLY A 165 -11.23 9.26 -22.25
CA GLY A 165 -11.51 10.65 -21.91
C GLY A 165 -10.23 11.41 -21.54
N LYS A 166 -9.36 10.82 -20.70
CA LYS A 166 -8.08 11.42 -20.31
C LYS A 166 -7.11 11.53 -21.47
N ARG A 167 -7.01 10.50 -22.29
CA ARG A 167 -6.20 10.50 -23.51
C ARG A 167 -6.61 11.66 -24.43
N LYS A 168 -7.90 11.85 -24.64
CA LYS A 168 -8.41 12.95 -25.48
C LYS A 168 -7.98 14.32 -24.96
N VAL A 169 -8.06 14.56 -23.65
CA VAL A 169 -7.61 15.83 -23.05
C VAL A 169 -6.10 16.04 -23.23
N ILE A 170 -5.30 15.02 -22.95
CA ILE A 170 -3.84 15.09 -23.10
C ILE A 170 -3.47 15.27 -24.58
N ALA A 171 -4.03 14.46 -25.46
CA ALA A 171 -3.73 14.50 -26.88
C ALA A 171 -4.11 15.85 -27.50
N SER A 172 -5.32 16.37 -27.25
CA SER A 172 -5.76 17.62 -27.85
C SER A 172 -5.04 18.86 -27.28
N ARG A 173 -4.74 18.88 -25.99
CA ARG A 173 -4.16 20.07 -25.34
C ARG A 173 -2.62 20.07 -25.30
N TYR A 174 -2.00 18.90 -25.27
CA TYR A 174 -0.55 18.78 -25.18
C TYR A 174 0.08 18.30 -26.48
N ALA A 175 -0.27 17.09 -26.94
CA ALA A 175 0.40 16.50 -28.11
C ALA A 175 0.14 17.33 -29.40
N SER A 176 -1.09 17.79 -29.63
CA SER A 176 -1.41 18.61 -30.81
C SER A 176 -0.70 19.95 -30.79
N MET A 177 -0.52 20.59 -29.64
CA MET A 177 0.25 21.84 -29.55
C MET A 177 1.72 21.63 -29.83
N ILE A 178 2.34 20.59 -29.22
CA ILE A 178 3.74 20.28 -29.51
C ILE A 178 3.93 19.92 -30.97
N PHE A 179 3.06 19.09 -31.52
CA PHE A 179 3.12 18.71 -32.93
C PHE A 179 3.05 19.94 -33.84
N ALA A 180 2.16 20.89 -33.56
CA ALA A 180 2.06 22.12 -34.34
C ALA A 180 3.36 22.96 -34.28
N LEU A 181 3.96 23.11 -33.09
CA LEU A 181 5.19 23.86 -32.91
C LEU A 181 6.39 23.18 -33.59
N VAL A 182 6.49 21.86 -33.46
CA VAL A 182 7.56 21.09 -34.12
C VAL A 182 7.40 21.14 -35.63
N LEU A 183 6.17 21.00 -36.14
CA LEU A 183 5.89 21.05 -37.58
C LEU A 183 6.22 22.44 -38.17
N GLU A 184 5.88 23.53 -37.46
CA GLU A 184 6.25 24.90 -37.85
C GLU A 184 7.77 25.04 -38.01
N GLU A 185 8.52 24.59 -37.01
CA GLU A 185 9.99 24.63 -37.02
C GLU A 185 10.59 23.78 -38.17
N MET A 186 10.03 22.58 -38.40
CA MET A 186 10.45 21.68 -39.47
C MET A 186 10.23 22.28 -40.86
N ILE A 187 9.12 22.98 -41.04
CA ILE A 187 8.80 23.68 -42.31
C ILE A 187 9.71 24.88 -42.50
N ASP A 188 9.95 25.70 -41.49
CA ASP A 188 10.84 26.84 -41.50
C ASP A 188 12.30 26.43 -41.83
N ARG A 189 12.79 25.38 -41.18
CA ARG A 189 14.11 24.81 -41.45
C ARG A 189 14.22 24.02 -42.76
N LYS A 190 13.13 23.88 -43.52
CA LYS A 190 13.07 23.11 -44.78
C LYS A 190 13.43 21.63 -44.61
N TRP A 191 13.21 21.07 -43.42
CA TRP A 191 13.41 19.63 -43.17
C TRP A 191 12.31 18.79 -43.78
N VAL A 192 11.13 19.38 -43.96
CA VAL A 192 9.97 18.74 -44.59
C VAL A 192 9.69 19.41 -45.95
N THR A 193 9.64 18.60 -46.99
CA THR A 193 9.21 19.08 -48.33
C THR A 193 7.72 19.12 -48.41
N LEU A 194 7.14 20.31 -48.56
CA LEU A 194 5.72 20.47 -48.72
C LEU A 194 5.25 19.90 -50.08
N PRO A 195 4.00 19.34 -50.16
CA PRO A 195 3.43 18.90 -51.41
C PRO A 195 3.33 20.06 -52.44
N ARG A 196 3.36 19.71 -53.71
CA ARG A 196 3.21 20.70 -54.79
C ARG A 196 1.80 21.33 -54.67
N GLY A 197 1.75 22.69 -54.62
CA GLY A 197 0.50 23.42 -54.45
C GLY A 197 0.06 23.66 -53.02
N ALA A 198 0.79 23.15 -52.01
CA ALA A 198 0.52 23.49 -50.62
C ALA A 198 0.80 24.97 -50.35
N ASN A 199 -0.07 25.59 -49.57
CA ASN A 199 0.15 26.97 -49.14
C ASN A 199 1.41 27.00 -48.24
N ARG A 200 2.38 27.86 -48.57
CA ARG A 200 3.64 27.99 -47.81
C ARG A 200 3.43 28.72 -46.49
N ASN A 201 2.31 29.36 -46.30
CA ASN A 201 2.03 30.01 -45.05
C ASN A 201 1.47 28.97 -44.05
N PHE A 202 2.27 28.66 -43.05
CA PHE A 202 1.93 27.69 -42.02
C PHE A 202 0.59 28.00 -41.34
N TYR A 203 0.33 29.27 -41.07
CA TYR A 203 -0.90 29.67 -40.37
C TYR A 203 -2.17 29.46 -41.22
N GLU A 204 -2.09 29.56 -42.52
CA GLU A 204 -3.20 29.27 -43.41
C GLU A 204 -3.44 27.76 -43.60
N GLY A 205 -2.38 26.97 -43.60
CA GLY A 205 -2.41 25.51 -43.71
C GLY A 205 -2.59 24.75 -42.42
N LYS A 206 -2.47 25.42 -41.28
CA LYS A 206 -2.40 24.79 -39.95
C LYS A 206 -3.55 23.82 -39.65
N GLY A 207 -4.77 24.18 -40.02
CA GLY A 207 -5.96 23.35 -39.80
C GLY A 207 -5.92 22.01 -40.54
N ALA A 208 -5.29 21.96 -41.71
CA ALA A 208 -5.11 20.72 -42.47
C ALA A 208 -3.91 19.91 -42.03
N TRP A 209 -2.79 20.58 -41.70
CA TRP A 209 -1.53 19.91 -41.41
C TRP A 209 -1.40 19.43 -39.95
N CYS A 210 -2.07 20.11 -39.02
CA CYS A 210 -2.02 19.78 -37.60
C CYS A 210 -3.22 18.92 -37.16
N ASN A 211 -4.02 18.42 -38.07
CA ASN A 211 -5.13 17.51 -37.78
C ASN A 211 -4.60 16.06 -37.62
N ALA A 212 -3.92 15.81 -36.52
CA ALA A 212 -3.43 14.47 -36.19
C ALA A 212 -4.46 13.74 -35.29
N GLU A 213 -4.77 12.50 -35.64
CA GLU A 213 -5.54 11.59 -34.79
C GLU A 213 -4.57 10.85 -33.86
N TRP A 214 -4.87 10.95 -32.56
CA TRP A 214 -4.04 10.37 -31.49
C TRP A 214 -4.70 9.18 -30.83
#